data_ba17e2b641cedaf7658279d944379866
#
_entry.id   ba17e2b641cedaf7658279d944379866
#
_cell.length_a   1.000
_cell.length_b   1.000
_cell.length_c   1.000
_cell.angle_alpha   90.00
_cell.angle_beta   90.00
_cell.angle_gamma   90.00
#
_symmetry.space_group_name_H-M   'P 1'
#
loop_
_entity.id
_entity.type
_entity.pdbx_description
1 polymer ?
#
loop_
_entity_poly.entity_id
_entity_poly.type
_entity_poly.pdbx_seq_one_letter_code
_entity_poly.pdbx_strand_id
1 'polypeptide(L)'
;MIQLEERIAVVGAGLAGSLVAHALAQRGAKPEVFDKSRGTGGRLSAARLGSMSADLGAPVVEQPVAARLLAQCATLPLEAWEHKAADFEGVAAAAVGRYVAVPRASALTRHLLQDIPLHTQVRVTAVEAAASGGWHLLSEQGETYGPFARVVIAAPAPQAVPLLASAPALQRAAAGVKMSPCWVLVVQLPVRPESVAQLDWLEAGDDVLARACRDSSKPGRGEGEVWQLQASSDWSQRYCEAEPDWVAEQLLEAFAQQIGGPLQPLQQRVHRWLYADVSEAPLVPSLASPLSSDHTLGICGDWVGGGGAAGAVTSAEALIAALEAGR
;
A
#
# COMPACT_ATOMS: atom_id res chain seq x y z
N MET A 1 -7.84 -22.45 15.29
CA MET A 1 -9.15 -22.15 14.65
C MET A 1 -9.62 -20.77 15.11
N ILE A 2 -10.16 -19.96 14.23
CA ILE A 2 -10.80 -18.67 14.56
C ILE A 2 -12.07 -18.98 15.34
N GLN A 3 -12.25 -18.33 16.50
CA GLN A 3 -13.46 -18.52 17.31
C GLN A 3 -14.47 -17.42 17.01
N LEU A 4 -15.75 -17.76 17.14
CA LEU A 4 -16.82 -16.76 17.07
C LEU A 4 -16.61 -15.72 18.18
N GLU A 5 -16.85 -14.44 17.85
CA GLU A 5 -16.71 -13.31 18.78
C GLU A 5 -15.27 -13.07 19.29
N GLU A 6 -14.27 -13.78 18.76
CA GLU A 6 -12.86 -13.59 19.13
C GLU A 6 -12.39 -12.17 18.76
N ARG A 7 -11.92 -11.41 19.75
CA ARG A 7 -11.35 -10.07 19.51
C ARG A 7 -9.94 -10.19 18.96
N ILE A 8 -9.71 -9.64 17.77
CA ILE A 8 -8.41 -9.70 17.07
C ILE A 8 -7.99 -8.31 16.67
N ALA A 9 -6.81 -7.87 17.09
CA ALA A 9 -6.25 -6.60 16.62
C ALA A 9 -5.51 -6.80 15.29
N VAL A 10 -5.67 -5.85 14.36
CA VAL A 10 -4.92 -5.77 13.12
C VAL A 10 -4.19 -4.43 13.07
N VAL A 11 -2.87 -4.44 13.08
CA VAL A 11 -2.04 -3.23 13.05
C VAL A 11 -1.61 -2.94 11.62
N GLY A 12 -2.25 -1.94 11.01
CA GLY A 12 -2.07 -1.50 9.63
C GLY A 12 -3.34 -1.67 8.77
N ALA A 13 -3.87 -0.55 8.26
CA ALA A 13 -5.04 -0.49 7.38
C ALA A 13 -4.64 -0.40 5.89
N GLY A 14 -3.51 -1.00 5.51
CA GLY A 14 -3.12 -1.22 4.12
C GLY A 14 -3.87 -2.40 3.49
N LEU A 15 -3.55 -2.76 2.24
CA LEU A 15 -4.25 -3.81 1.50
C LEU A 15 -4.27 -5.15 2.27
N ALA A 16 -3.12 -5.65 2.71
CA ALA A 16 -3.03 -6.94 3.40
C ALA A 16 -3.82 -6.95 4.71
N GLY A 17 -3.64 -5.92 5.57
CA GLY A 17 -4.37 -5.83 6.84
C GLY A 17 -5.88 -5.69 6.66
N SER A 18 -6.32 -4.93 5.64
CA SER A 18 -7.75 -4.79 5.32
C SER A 18 -8.37 -6.09 4.84
N LEU A 19 -7.65 -6.86 4.00
CA LEU A 19 -8.09 -8.19 3.55
C LEU A 19 -8.22 -9.17 4.71
N VAL A 20 -7.21 -9.21 5.60
CA VAL A 20 -7.24 -10.08 6.78
C VAL A 20 -8.39 -9.69 7.71
N ALA A 21 -8.56 -8.39 8.02
CA ALA A 21 -9.65 -7.94 8.87
C ALA A 21 -11.02 -8.29 8.29
N HIS A 22 -11.23 -8.05 6.98
CA HIS A 22 -12.45 -8.42 6.28
C HIS A 22 -12.71 -9.92 6.36
N ALA A 23 -11.71 -10.75 6.05
CA ALA A 23 -11.84 -12.20 6.08
C ALA A 23 -12.13 -12.75 7.48
N LEU A 24 -11.56 -12.16 8.54
CA LEU A 24 -11.82 -12.48 9.93
C LEU A 24 -13.27 -12.15 10.32
N ALA A 25 -13.75 -10.96 9.94
CA ALA A 25 -15.13 -10.54 10.19
C ALA A 25 -16.15 -11.47 9.50
N GLN A 26 -15.90 -11.87 8.26
CA GLN A 26 -16.73 -12.84 7.52
C GLN A 26 -16.80 -14.21 8.21
N ARG A 27 -15.85 -14.55 9.07
CA ARG A 27 -15.77 -15.78 9.85
C ARG A 27 -16.34 -15.65 11.28
N GLY A 28 -16.93 -14.49 11.59
CA GLY A 28 -17.57 -14.20 12.87
C GLY A 28 -16.62 -13.79 13.99
N ALA A 29 -15.34 -13.54 13.71
CA ALA A 29 -14.45 -12.87 14.65
C ALA A 29 -14.78 -11.37 14.74
N LYS A 30 -14.25 -10.69 15.75
CA LYS A 30 -14.37 -9.26 15.98
C LYS A 30 -13.00 -8.56 15.75
N PRO A 31 -12.59 -8.33 14.51
CA PRO A 31 -11.37 -7.58 14.24
C PRO A 31 -11.54 -6.10 14.58
N GLU A 32 -10.47 -5.51 15.10
CA GLU A 32 -10.32 -4.07 15.28
C GLU A 32 -9.01 -3.64 14.60
N VAL A 33 -9.09 -2.61 13.73
CA VAL A 33 -7.95 -2.18 12.93
C VAL A 33 -7.36 -0.90 13.48
N PHE A 34 -6.03 -0.84 13.59
CA PHE A 34 -5.27 0.30 14.11
C PHE A 34 -4.33 0.83 13.03
N ASP A 35 -4.40 2.11 12.70
CA ASP A 35 -3.50 2.73 11.73
C ASP A 35 -3.02 4.11 12.20
N LYS A 36 -1.73 4.37 11.98
CA LYS A 36 -1.09 5.64 12.31
C LYS A 36 -1.55 6.82 11.44
N SER A 37 -2.14 6.52 10.28
CA SER A 37 -2.59 7.50 9.29
C SER A 37 -4.00 7.99 9.61
N ARG A 38 -4.42 9.10 8.97
CA ARG A 38 -5.79 9.64 9.10
C ARG A 38 -6.85 8.81 8.37
N GLY A 39 -6.46 7.80 7.61
CA GLY A 39 -7.36 6.97 6.82
C GLY A 39 -6.71 5.67 6.39
N THR A 40 -7.49 4.85 5.69
CA THR A 40 -7.04 3.57 5.17
C THR A 40 -6.22 3.71 3.90
N GLY A 41 -5.60 2.62 3.47
CA GLY A 41 -4.93 2.49 2.18
C GLY A 41 -3.45 2.19 2.28
N GLY A 42 -2.74 2.76 3.26
CA GLY A 42 -1.29 2.66 3.26
C GLY A 42 -0.73 3.16 1.92
N ARG A 43 -0.04 2.30 1.17
CA ARG A 43 0.49 2.58 -0.18
C ARG A 43 -0.58 2.65 -1.30
N LEU A 44 -1.86 2.47 -0.97
CA LEU A 44 -3.01 2.77 -1.82
C LEU A 44 -3.67 4.11 -1.42
N SER A 45 -2.95 5.01 -0.77
CA SER A 45 -3.49 6.31 -0.38
C SER A 45 -3.58 7.27 -1.56
N ALA A 46 -4.43 8.29 -1.39
CA ALA A 46 -4.58 9.37 -2.35
C ALA A 46 -4.27 10.73 -1.69
N ALA A 47 -3.77 11.66 -2.46
CA ALA A 47 -3.54 13.04 -2.07
C ALA A 47 -4.69 13.94 -2.54
N ARG A 48 -4.95 15.00 -1.80
CA ARG A 48 -5.81 16.09 -2.26
C ARG A 48 -4.97 17.15 -2.97
N LEU A 49 -5.47 17.59 -4.15
CA LEU A 49 -4.95 18.71 -4.93
C LEU A 49 -6.12 19.66 -5.16
N GLY A 50 -6.25 20.69 -4.30
CA GLY A 50 -7.40 21.59 -4.31
C GLY A 50 -8.73 20.85 -4.18
N SER A 51 -9.58 20.97 -5.18
CA SER A 51 -10.85 20.23 -5.27
C SER A 51 -10.69 18.80 -5.79
N MET A 52 -9.53 18.44 -6.35
CA MET A 52 -9.24 17.13 -6.93
C MET A 52 -8.56 16.21 -5.93
N SER A 53 -8.49 14.94 -6.27
CA SER A 53 -7.66 13.97 -5.59
C SER A 53 -6.92 13.11 -6.61
N ALA A 54 -5.69 12.72 -6.30
CA ALA A 54 -4.88 11.82 -7.12
C ALA A 54 -4.33 10.68 -6.27
N ASP A 55 -4.12 9.53 -6.89
CA ASP A 55 -3.47 8.41 -6.22
C ASP A 55 -2.00 8.76 -5.94
N LEU A 56 -1.57 8.56 -4.70
CA LEU A 56 -0.24 8.96 -4.23
C LEU A 56 0.73 7.78 -4.13
N GLY A 57 0.22 6.55 -4.11
CA GLY A 57 1.00 5.33 -4.02
C GLY A 57 0.90 4.48 -5.28
N ALA A 58 0.53 3.20 -5.15
CA ALA A 58 0.35 2.32 -6.29
C ALA A 58 -0.78 2.83 -7.20
N PRO A 59 -0.49 3.14 -8.47
CA PRO A 59 -1.46 3.79 -9.36
C PRO A 59 -2.53 2.84 -9.90
N VAL A 60 -2.24 1.54 -9.91
CA VAL A 60 -3.11 0.51 -10.50
C VAL A 60 -2.99 -0.80 -9.74
N VAL A 61 -3.95 -1.70 -10.01
CA VAL A 61 -3.90 -3.12 -9.65
C VAL A 61 -3.91 -3.91 -10.96
N GLU A 62 -2.95 -4.79 -11.14
CA GLU A 62 -2.87 -5.63 -12.33
C GLU A 62 -3.98 -6.68 -12.35
N GLN A 63 -4.41 -7.08 -13.55
CA GLN A 63 -5.54 -8.00 -13.75
C GLN A 63 -5.48 -9.30 -12.93
N PRO A 64 -4.36 -10.01 -12.79
CA PRO A 64 -4.32 -11.24 -11.98
C PRO A 64 -4.62 -10.97 -10.51
N VAL A 65 -4.16 -9.83 -9.99
CA VAL A 65 -4.42 -9.42 -8.59
C VAL A 65 -5.85 -8.95 -8.43
N ALA A 66 -6.37 -8.15 -9.37
CA ALA A 66 -7.76 -7.70 -9.36
C ALA A 66 -8.75 -8.87 -9.37
N ALA A 67 -8.49 -9.91 -10.17
CA ALA A 67 -9.32 -11.11 -10.20
C ALA A 67 -9.36 -11.83 -8.85
N ARG A 68 -8.21 -11.94 -8.15
CA ARG A 68 -8.14 -12.54 -6.80
C ARG A 68 -8.90 -11.70 -5.77
N LEU A 69 -8.78 -10.39 -5.84
CA LEU A 69 -9.49 -9.45 -4.95
C LEU A 69 -11.00 -9.57 -5.15
N LEU A 70 -11.48 -9.57 -6.38
CA LEU A 70 -12.91 -9.71 -6.71
C LEU A 70 -13.46 -11.09 -6.34
N ALA A 71 -12.63 -12.14 -6.37
CA ALA A 71 -13.01 -13.46 -5.89
C ALA A 71 -13.23 -13.50 -4.36
N GLN A 72 -12.50 -12.68 -3.60
CA GLN A 72 -12.65 -12.56 -2.14
C GLN A 72 -13.83 -11.66 -1.76
N CYS A 73 -14.06 -10.60 -2.51
CA CYS A 73 -15.14 -9.64 -2.29
C CYS A 73 -15.61 -9.08 -3.65
N ALA A 74 -16.69 -9.63 -4.18
CA ALA A 74 -17.20 -9.29 -5.51
C ALA A 74 -17.73 -7.84 -5.63
N THR A 75 -17.98 -7.18 -4.50
CA THR A 75 -18.51 -5.81 -4.44
C THR A 75 -17.42 -4.75 -4.33
N LEU A 76 -16.14 -5.14 -4.43
CA LEU A 76 -15.04 -4.18 -4.40
C LEU A 76 -15.20 -3.13 -5.50
N PRO A 77 -14.92 -1.85 -5.20
CA PRO A 77 -15.03 -0.76 -6.17
C PRO A 77 -13.83 -0.75 -7.13
N LEU A 78 -13.62 -1.86 -7.85
CA LEU A 78 -12.57 -2.04 -8.84
C LEU A 78 -13.16 -1.99 -10.23
N GLU A 79 -12.63 -1.11 -11.07
CA GLU A 79 -13.00 -0.97 -12.48
C GLU A 79 -11.80 -1.18 -13.39
N ALA A 80 -12.00 -1.80 -14.55
CA ALA A 80 -10.99 -1.88 -15.58
C ALA A 80 -10.69 -0.47 -16.10
N TRP A 81 -9.40 -0.16 -16.24
CA TRP A 81 -8.95 1.10 -16.79
C TRP A 81 -8.47 0.90 -18.22
N GLU A 82 -9.27 1.41 -19.15
CA GLU A 82 -8.87 1.52 -20.55
C GLU A 82 -7.90 2.69 -20.71
N HIS A 83 -6.68 2.38 -21.08
CA HIS A 83 -5.58 3.36 -21.15
C HIS A 83 -4.67 3.07 -22.32
N LYS A 84 -4.01 4.11 -22.80
CA LYS A 84 -2.96 3.99 -23.80
C LYS A 84 -1.60 4.12 -23.14
N ALA A 85 -0.78 3.09 -23.30
CA ALA A 85 0.53 2.99 -22.70
C ALA A 85 1.63 3.03 -23.78
N ALA A 86 2.72 3.70 -23.48
CA ALA A 86 3.95 3.70 -24.25
C ALA A 86 5.16 3.78 -23.30
N ASP A 87 6.35 3.52 -23.85
CA ASP A 87 7.57 3.98 -23.20
C ASP A 87 7.78 5.50 -23.47
N PHE A 88 8.81 6.08 -22.89
CA PHE A 88 9.13 7.49 -23.10
C PHE A 88 9.70 7.79 -24.51
N GLU A 89 10.02 6.77 -25.31
CA GLU A 89 10.40 6.90 -26.73
C GLU A 89 9.17 6.87 -27.66
N GLY A 90 7.97 6.66 -27.10
CA GLY A 90 6.70 6.60 -27.81
C GLY A 90 6.39 5.23 -28.43
N VAL A 91 7.15 4.19 -28.07
CA VAL A 91 6.87 2.82 -28.50
C VAL A 91 5.70 2.28 -27.66
N ALA A 92 4.65 1.85 -28.34
CA ALA A 92 3.46 1.31 -27.66
C ALA A 92 3.82 0.11 -26.77
N ALA A 93 3.47 0.20 -25.49
CA ALA A 93 3.63 -0.91 -24.57
C ALA A 93 2.54 -1.96 -24.79
N ALA A 94 2.86 -3.23 -24.48
CA ALA A 94 1.88 -4.31 -24.51
C ALA A 94 0.67 -3.96 -23.61
N ALA A 95 -0.52 -4.27 -24.07
CA ALA A 95 -1.75 -4.07 -23.32
C ALA A 95 -1.74 -5.00 -22.08
N VAL A 96 -1.45 -4.45 -20.92
CA VAL A 96 -1.62 -5.15 -19.64
C VAL A 96 -2.96 -4.71 -19.06
N GLY A 97 -3.80 -5.66 -18.69
CA GLY A 97 -5.06 -5.35 -18.00
C GLY A 97 -4.78 -4.67 -16.66
N ARG A 98 -5.19 -3.42 -16.53
CA ARG A 98 -5.04 -2.63 -15.31
C ARG A 98 -6.42 -2.29 -14.74
N TYR A 99 -6.53 -2.39 -13.44
CA TYR A 99 -7.73 -2.03 -12.67
C TYR A 99 -7.40 -0.91 -11.71
N VAL A 100 -8.39 -0.08 -11.44
CA VAL A 100 -8.29 1.02 -10.46
C VAL A 100 -9.45 0.98 -9.50
N ALA A 101 -9.23 1.38 -8.27
CA ALA A 101 -10.34 1.57 -7.33
C ALA A 101 -11.00 2.94 -7.56
N VAL A 102 -12.33 2.96 -7.53
CA VAL A 102 -13.16 4.14 -7.79
C VAL A 102 -13.79 4.63 -6.47
N PRO A 103 -13.77 5.92 -6.20
CA PRO A 103 -13.23 7.05 -6.98
C PRO A 103 -11.72 7.30 -6.79
N ARG A 104 -11.00 6.48 -6.04
CA ARG A 104 -9.55 6.61 -5.73
C ARG A 104 -9.02 5.33 -5.11
N ALA A 105 -7.70 5.13 -5.12
CA ALA A 105 -7.06 3.89 -4.67
C ALA A 105 -7.47 3.46 -3.24
N SER A 106 -7.60 4.40 -2.30
CA SER A 106 -8.02 4.08 -0.92
C SER A 106 -9.48 3.63 -0.77
N ALA A 107 -10.30 3.73 -1.82
CA ALA A 107 -11.67 3.22 -1.77
C ALA A 107 -11.71 1.70 -1.58
N LEU A 108 -10.71 0.98 -2.10
CA LEU A 108 -10.57 -0.46 -1.95
C LEU A 108 -10.51 -0.89 -0.48
N THR A 109 -9.57 -0.32 0.26
CA THR A 109 -9.40 -0.66 1.69
C THR A 109 -10.53 -0.11 2.56
N ARG A 110 -11.08 1.04 2.19
CA ARG A 110 -12.25 1.60 2.88
C ARG A 110 -13.48 0.69 2.75
N HIS A 111 -13.69 0.11 1.57
CA HIS A 111 -14.78 -0.85 1.34
C HIS A 111 -14.61 -2.11 2.17
N LEU A 112 -13.39 -2.68 2.21
CA LEU A 112 -13.09 -3.87 3.02
C LEU A 112 -13.30 -3.64 4.52
N LEU A 113 -13.14 -2.41 5.01
CA LEU A 113 -13.21 -2.06 6.42
C LEU A 113 -14.51 -1.32 6.82
N GLN A 114 -15.51 -1.23 5.94
CA GLN A 114 -16.70 -0.38 6.16
C GLN A 114 -17.45 -0.67 7.47
N ASP A 115 -17.52 -1.95 7.89
CA ASP A 115 -18.24 -2.39 9.09
C ASP A 115 -17.29 -2.89 10.21
N ILE A 116 -16.00 -2.53 10.12
CA ILE A 116 -14.97 -2.96 11.06
C ILE A 116 -14.49 -1.74 11.85
N PRO A 117 -14.43 -1.82 13.19
CA PRO A 117 -13.86 -0.76 14.02
C PRO A 117 -12.46 -0.37 13.56
N LEU A 118 -12.28 0.92 13.24
CA LEU A 118 -11.04 1.47 12.72
C LEU A 118 -10.55 2.63 13.60
N HIS A 119 -9.42 2.42 14.24
CA HIS A 119 -8.71 3.42 15.05
C HIS A 119 -7.64 4.09 14.18
N THR A 120 -7.92 5.28 13.67
CA THR A 120 -6.98 6.08 12.88
C THR A 120 -6.15 7.00 13.76
N GLN A 121 -4.97 7.44 13.27
CA GLN A 121 -4.01 8.28 14.00
C GLN A 121 -3.49 7.59 15.28
N VAL A 122 -3.56 6.27 15.34
CA VAL A 122 -3.03 5.44 16.42
C VAL A 122 -1.78 4.73 15.95
N ARG A 123 -0.61 5.24 16.35
CA ARG A 123 0.67 4.57 16.11
C ARG A 123 0.90 3.56 17.24
N VAL A 124 0.72 2.29 16.95
CA VAL A 124 1.09 1.21 17.88
C VAL A 124 2.62 1.13 17.94
N THR A 125 3.18 1.15 19.14
CA THR A 125 4.62 1.11 19.40
C THR A 125 5.07 -0.18 20.06
N ALA A 126 4.16 -0.88 20.74
CA ALA A 126 4.44 -2.18 21.36
C ALA A 126 3.22 -3.09 21.39
N VAL A 127 3.47 -4.40 21.44
CA VAL A 127 2.50 -5.47 21.68
C VAL A 127 2.97 -6.26 22.89
N GLU A 128 2.21 -6.24 23.97
CA GLU A 128 2.58 -6.80 25.25
C GLU A 128 1.55 -7.82 25.74
N ALA A 129 2.03 -8.86 26.41
CA ALA A 129 1.15 -9.85 27.01
C ALA A 129 0.32 -9.23 28.14
N ALA A 130 -0.99 -9.45 28.11
CA ALA A 130 -1.89 -9.02 29.18
C ALA A 130 -1.84 -9.99 30.35
N ALA A 131 -1.87 -9.47 31.59
CA ALA A 131 -1.87 -10.29 32.80
C ALA A 131 -3.09 -11.26 32.87
N SER A 132 -4.20 -10.87 32.25
CA SER A 132 -5.42 -11.68 32.13
C SER A 132 -5.41 -12.69 30.99
N GLY A 133 -4.32 -12.78 30.26
CA GLY A 133 -4.20 -13.50 28.99
C GLY A 133 -4.54 -12.65 27.78
N GLY A 134 -3.95 -13.01 26.61
CA GLY A 134 -4.04 -12.23 25.38
C GLY A 134 -3.04 -11.08 25.33
N TRP A 135 -3.35 -10.05 24.54
CA TRP A 135 -2.41 -8.99 24.13
C TRP A 135 -2.98 -7.59 24.33
N HIS A 136 -2.14 -6.70 24.80
CA HIS A 136 -2.39 -5.27 24.77
C HIS A 136 -1.57 -4.61 23.65
N LEU A 137 -2.16 -3.61 22.99
CA LEU A 137 -1.45 -2.70 22.11
C LEU A 137 -1.18 -1.39 22.87
N LEU A 138 0.07 -0.93 22.84
CA LEU A 138 0.45 0.36 23.37
C LEU A 138 0.64 1.36 22.24
N SER A 139 0.03 2.53 22.36
CA SER A 139 0.19 3.61 21.38
C SER A 139 1.30 4.58 21.76
N GLU A 140 1.77 5.34 20.77
CA GLU A 140 2.73 6.45 20.96
C GLU A 140 2.19 7.53 21.93
N GLN A 141 0.87 7.67 22.02
CA GLN A 141 0.18 8.60 22.92
C GLN A 141 0.05 8.06 24.36
N GLY A 142 0.52 6.84 24.62
CA GLY A 142 0.45 6.19 25.94
C GLY A 142 -0.89 5.50 26.22
N GLU A 143 -1.75 5.37 25.22
CA GLU A 143 -3.01 4.63 25.36
C GLU A 143 -2.79 3.12 25.27
N THR A 144 -3.60 2.35 25.98
CA THR A 144 -3.59 0.89 25.97
C THR A 144 -4.91 0.38 25.43
N TYR A 145 -4.85 -0.49 24.42
CA TYR A 145 -6.02 -1.14 23.81
C TYR A 145 -5.99 -2.65 24.08
N GLY A 146 -7.14 -3.25 24.23
CA GLY A 146 -7.28 -4.69 24.45
C GLY A 146 -7.98 -5.05 25.76
N PRO A 147 -7.81 -6.28 26.30
CA PRO A 147 -6.97 -7.33 25.69
C PRO A 147 -7.58 -7.92 24.41
N PHE A 148 -6.71 -8.37 23.51
CA PHE A 148 -7.05 -9.09 22.30
C PHE A 148 -6.55 -10.54 22.39
N ALA A 149 -7.33 -11.49 21.89
CA ALA A 149 -6.90 -12.89 21.86
C ALA A 149 -5.72 -13.09 20.88
N ARG A 150 -5.72 -12.35 19.77
CA ARG A 150 -4.65 -12.38 18.76
C ARG A 150 -4.34 -11.00 18.23
N VAL A 151 -3.11 -10.85 17.70
CA VAL A 151 -2.68 -9.65 17.01
C VAL A 151 -2.07 -10.00 15.66
N VAL A 152 -2.50 -9.31 14.63
CA VAL A 152 -1.94 -9.37 13.27
C VAL A 152 -1.16 -8.09 12.99
N ILE A 153 0.11 -8.23 12.65
CA ILE A 153 0.97 -7.11 12.26
C ILE A 153 1.02 -7.03 10.73
N ALA A 154 0.39 -6.00 10.17
CA ALA A 154 0.29 -5.71 8.74
C ALA A 154 1.07 -4.43 8.34
N ALA A 155 2.06 -4.06 9.14
CA ALA A 155 2.95 -2.93 8.90
C ALA A 155 4.12 -3.31 7.97
N PRO A 156 4.79 -2.34 7.31
CA PRO A 156 6.04 -2.58 6.60
C PRO A 156 7.10 -3.24 7.49
N ALA A 157 7.94 -4.11 6.93
CA ALA A 157 8.88 -4.94 7.68
C ALA A 157 9.69 -4.18 8.76
N PRO A 158 10.34 -3.04 8.47
CA PRO A 158 11.08 -2.30 9.50
C PRO A 158 10.20 -1.77 10.65
N GLN A 159 8.92 -1.50 10.37
CA GLN A 159 7.97 -1.05 11.39
C GLN A 159 7.36 -2.22 12.17
N ALA A 160 7.34 -3.42 11.59
CA ALA A 160 6.87 -4.64 12.25
C ALA A 160 7.87 -5.16 13.30
N VAL A 161 9.19 -4.98 13.08
CA VAL A 161 10.24 -5.50 13.98
C VAL A 161 9.99 -5.19 15.46
N PRO A 162 9.78 -3.93 15.91
CA PRO A 162 9.54 -3.63 17.32
C PRO A 162 8.25 -4.25 17.86
N LEU A 163 7.23 -4.45 17.01
CA LEU A 163 5.94 -5.00 17.40
C LEU A 163 5.96 -6.53 17.59
N LEU A 164 7.02 -7.18 17.13
CA LEU A 164 7.20 -8.63 17.15
C LEU A 164 8.17 -9.11 18.22
N ALA A 165 8.46 -8.30 19.26
CA ALA A 165 9.41 -8.64 20.32
C ALA A 165 9.07 -9.97 21.02
N SER A 166 7.78 -10.28 21.18
CA SER A 166 7.29 -11.52 21.78
C SER A 166 7.26 -12.73 20.82
N ALA A 167 7.61 -12.55 19.54
CA ALA A 167 7.64 -13.60 18.52
C ALA A 167 8.98 -13.60 17.77
N PRO A 168 10.09 -14.08 18.37
CA PRO A 168 11.44 -13.91 17.83
C PRO A 168 11.66 -14.47 16.43
N ALA A 169 10.94 -15.50 16.02
CA ALA A 169 11.03 -16.07 14.67
C ALA A 169 10.46 -15.09 13.62
N LEU A 170 9.28 -14.50 13.89
CA LEU A 170 8.63 -13.52 13.04
C LEU A 170 9.44 -12.20 13.03
N GLN A 171 9.98 -11.80 14.19
CA GLN A 171 10.82 -10.61 14.32
C GLN A 171 12.08 -10.72 13.46
N ARG A 172 12.80 -11.87 13.52
CA ARG A 172 13.98 -12.11 12.67
C ARG A 172 13.64 -12.09 11.18
N ALA A 173 12.50 -12.67 10.80
CA ALA A 173 12.05 -12.63 9.42
C ALA A 173 11.81 -11.20 8.95
N ALA A 174 11.13 -10.38 9.75
CA ALA A 174 10.91 -8.96 9.42
C ALA A 174 12.24 -8.17 9.38
N ALA A 175 13.15 -8.41 10.31
CA ALA A 175 14.45 -7.72 10.36
C ALA A 175 15.37 -8.05 9.17
N GLY A 176 15.17 -9.20 8.53
CA GLY A 176 15.93 -9.61 7.33
C GLY A 176 15.46 -8.95 6.03
N VAL A 177 14.31 -8.27 6.04
CA VAL A 177 13.76 -7.64 4.82
C VAL A 177 14.31 -6.25 4.63
N LYS A 178 14.85 -5.98 3.44
CA LYS A 178 15.21 -4.63 3.01
C LYS A 178 14.10 -4.05 2.14
N MET A 179 13.74 -2.82 2.45
CA MET A 179 12.75 -2.07 1.67
C MET A 179 13.38 -0.79 1.12
N SER A 180 13.10 -0.50 -0.14
CA SER A 180 13.55 0.71 -0.82
C SER A 180 12.53 1.82 -0.73
N PRO A 181 12.98 3.09 -0.70
CA PRO A 181 12.10 4.23 -0.79
C PRO A 181 11.62 4.46 -2.22
N CYS A 182 10.56 5.27 -2.35
CA CYS A 182 10.11 5.80 -3.63
C CYS A 182 9.58 7.22 -3.44
N TRP A 183 10.09 8.16 -4.23
CA TRP A 183 9.54 9.49 -4.35
C TRP A 183 8.43 9.52 -5.41
N VAL A 184 7.35 10.19 -5.09
CA VAL A 184 6.20 10.37 -5.98
C VAL A 184 5.79 11.83 -5.98
N LEU A 185 5.60 12.40 -7.17
CA LEU A 185 5.02 13.71 -7.37
C LEU A 185 3.65 13.56 -8.05
N VAL A 186 2.60 14.12 -7.46
CA VAL A 186 1.34 14.33 -8.17
C VAL A 186 1.24 15.79 -8.55
N VAL A 187 0.89 16.04 -9.81
CA VAL A 187 0.89 17.37 -10.39
C VAL A 187 -0.39 17.61 -11.20
N GLN A 188 -1.01 18.76 -11.00
CA GLN A 188 -2.11 19.25 -11.82
C GLN A 188 -1.57 20.25 -12.84
N LEU A 189 -1.81 20.00 -14.12
CA LEU A 189 -1.44 20.86 -15.22
C LEU A 189 -2.66 21.67 -15.70
N PRO A 190 -2.44 22.88 -16.26
CA PRO A 190 -3.54 23.69 -16.79
C PRO A 190 -4.17 23.08 -18.04
N VAL A 191 -3.36 22.40 -18.85
CA VAL A 191 -3.77 21.73 -20.08
C VAL A 191 -2.97 20.46 -20.27
N ARG A 192 -3.52 19.53 -21.06
CA ARG A 192 -2.83 18.31 -21.45
C ARG A 192 -1.70 18.63 -22.43
N PRO A 193 -0.46 18.20 -22.18
CA PRO A 193 0.63 18.37 -23.13
C PRO A 193 0.34 17.64 -24.45
N GLU A 194 0.58 18.29 -25.57
CA GLU A 194 0.22 17.79 -26.90
C GLU A 194 0.98 16.49 -27.26
N SER A 195 2.25 16.41 -26.87
CA SER A 195 3.11 15.24 -27.10
C SER A 195 2.59 13.95 -26.47
N VAL A 196 1.83 14.06 -25.38
CA VAL A 196 1.21 12.92 -24.69
C VAL A 196 -0.33 12.96 -24.78
N ALA A 197 -0.88 13.66 -25.77
CA ALA A 197 -2.33 13.82 -25.93
C ALA A 197 -3.11 12.51 -26.04
N GLN A 198 -2.46 11.44 -26.45
CA GLN A 198 -3.06 10.10 -26.59
C GLN A 198 -2.59 9.09 -25.53
N LEU A 199 -1.72 9.48 -24.58
CA LEU A 199 -1.09 8.55 -23.65
C LEU A 199 -1.58 8.80 -22.23
N ASP A 200 -1.77 7.73 -21.48
CA ASP A 200 -2.21 7.75 -20.08
C ASP A 200 -1.18 7.09 -19.14
N TRP A 201 -0.25 6.33 -19.73
CA TRP A 201 0.77 5.60 -19.01
C TRP A 201 2.07 5.58 -19.79
N LEU A 202 3.13 5.99 -19.12
CA LEU A 202 4.50 6.01 -19.64
C LEU A 202 5.43 5.25 -18.70
N GLU A 203 6.19 4.31 -19.24
CA GLU A 203 7.17 3.50 -18.50
C GLU A 203 8.54 3.54 -19.19
N ALA A 204 9.54 3.01 -18.51
CA ALA A 204 10.92 2.96 -18.98
C ALA A 204 11.53 4.36 -19.18
N GLY A 205 11.39 5.20 -18.15
CA GLY A 205 11.99 6.53 -18.13
C GLY A 205 13.52 6.52 -18.01
N ASP A 206 14.04 7.66 -17.66
CA ASP A 206 15.45 7.89 -17.41
C ASP A 206 15.85 7.45 -15.98
N ASP A 207 17.07 7.81 -15.56
CA ASP A 207 17.55 7.54 -14.19
C ASP A 207 16.66 8.16 -13.11
N VAL A 208 15.97 9.26 -13.40
CA VAL A 208 15.14 10.01 -12.45
C VAL A 208 13.74 9.45 -12.39
N LEU A 209 13.08 9.38 -13.55
CA LEU A 209 11.66 9.05 -13.67
C LEU A 209 11.45 7.62 -14.20
N ALA A 210 10.88 6.76 -13.38
CA ALA A 210 10.53 5.40 -13.79
C ALA A 210 9.19 5.34 -14.51
N ARG A 211 8.24 6.21 -14.14
CA ARG A 211 6.85 6.13 -14.62
C ARG A 211 6.14 7.47 -14.52
N ALA A 212 5.27 7.72 -15.51
CA ALA A 212 4.25 8.76 -15.41
C ALA A 212 2.87 8.15 -15.71
N CYS A 213 1.90 8.43 -14.84
CA CYS A 213 0.53 7.93 -14.96
C CYS A 213 -0.44 9.11 -14.93
N ARG A 214 -1.29 9.22 -15.95
CA ARG A 214 -2.35 10.22 -15.99
C ARG A 214 -3.50 9.78 -15.07
N ASP A 215 -3.50 10.30 -13.85
CA ASP A 215 -4.49 9.92 -12.84
C ASP A 215 -5.91 10.34 -13.23
N SER A 216 -6.06 11.49 -13.87
CA SER A 216 -7.35 12.03 -14.31
C SER A 216 -8.02 11.23 -15.45
N SER A 217 -7.33 10.31 -16.12
CA SER A 217 -7.95 9.42 -17.12
C SER A 217 -8.61 8.18 -16.51
N LYS A 218 -8.38 7.93 -15.25
CA LYS A 218 -8.94 6.77 -14.54
C LYS A 218 -10.44 6.95 -14.29
N PRO A 219 -11.25 5.88 -14.31
CA PRO A 219 -12.65 5.90 -13.92
C PRO A 219 -12.89 6.62 -12.59
N GLY A 220 -13.96 7.43 -12.54
CA GLY A 220 -14.40 8.13 -11.32
C GLY A 220 -13.48 9.25 -10.83
N ARG A 221 -12.47 9.67 -11.61
CA ARG A 221 -11.67 10.86 -11.31
C ARG A 221 -12.39 12.12 -11.79
N GLY A 222 -12.11 13.26 -11.13
CA GLY A 222 -12.69 14.56 -11.51
C GLY A 222 -12.12 15.09 -12.82
N GLU A 223 -12.75 16.16 -13.33
CA GLU A 223 -12.24 16.90 -14.51
C GLU A 223 -10.90 17.59 -14.20
N GLY A 224 -10.00 17.60 -15.18
CA GLY A 224 -8.69 18.25 -15.10
C GLY A 224 -7.59 17.38 -15.64
N GLU A 225 -6.38 17.91 -15.64
CA GLU A 225 -5.18 17.22 -16.12
C GLU A 225 -4.25 16.93 -14.93
N VAL A 226 -4.28 15.71 -14.43
CA VAL A 226 -3.50 15.29 -13.25
C VAL A 226 -2.62 14.10 -13.60
N TRP A 227 -1.35 14.24 -13.30
CA TRP A 227 -0.34 13.20 -13.47
C TRP A 227 0.27 12.79 -12.14
N GLN A 228 0.56 11.51 -12.00
CA GLN A 228 1.41 10.95 -10.97
C GLN A 228 2.75 10.58 -11.60
N LEU A 229 3.81 11.16 -11.10
CA LEU A 229 5.19 10.92 -11.52
C LEU A 229 5.88 10.11 -10.43
N GLN A 230 6.42 8.97 -10.79
CA GLN A 230 7.12 8.07 -9.86
C GLN A 230 8.60 8.04 -10.21
N ALA A 231 9.43 8.38 -9.24
CA ALA A 231 10.87 8.29 -9.38
C ALA A 231 11.35 6.84 -9.50
N SER A 232 12.50 6.63 -10.11
CA SER A 232 13.17 5.33 -10.11
C SER A 232 13.60 4.94 -8.69
N SER A 233 13.74 3.62 -8.45
CA SER A 233 14.16 3.10 -7.15
C SER A 233 15.56 3.58 -6.78
N ASP A 234 16.49 3.54 -7.72
CA ASP A 234 17.90 3.91 -7.51
C ASP A 234 18.03 5.41 -7.23
N TRP A 235 17.30 6.25 -7.97
CA TRP A 235 17.27 7.67 -7.73
C TRP A 235 16.63 7.99 -6.37
N SER A 236 15.51 7.35 -6.05
CA SER A 236 14.85 7.51 -4.76
C SER A 236 15.72 7.09 -3.58
N GLN A 237 16.51 6.02 -3.75
CA GLN A 237 17.48 5.57 -2.74
C GLN A 237 18.61 6.57 -2.56
N ARG A 238 19.15 7.10 -3.67
CA ARG A 238 20.26 8.07 -3.68
C ARG A 238 19.86 9.39 -3.01
N TYR A 239 18.65 9.83 -3.26
CA TYR A 239 18.12 11.10 -2.77
C TYR A 239 17.02 10.93 -1.70
N CYS A 240 17.10 9.85 -0.93
CA CYS A 240 16.08 9.52 0.07
C CYS A 240 15.85 10.64 1.09
N GLU A 241 16.91 11.34 1.51
CA GLU A 241 16.85 12.43 2.49
C GLU A 241 16.89 13.84 1.86
N ALA A 242 16.66 13.94 0.54
CA ALA A 242 16.62 15.24 -0.13
C ALA A 242 15.38 16.05 0.29
N GLU A 243 15.50 17.38 0.14
CA GLU A 243 14.40 18.30 0.41
C GLU A 243 13.24 18.07 -0.57
N PRO A 244 11.99 17.97 -0.06
CA PRO A 244 10.82 17.65 -0.89
C PRO A 244 10.60 18.60 -2.07
N ASP A 245 10.83 19.90 -1.89
CA ASP A 245 10.63 20.87 -2.95
C ASP A 245 11.64 20.67 -4.08
N TRP A 246 12.90 20.42 -3.75
CA TRP A 246 13.92 20.09 -4.74
C TRP A 246 13.58 18.80 -5.51
N VAL A 247 13.09 17.75 -4.80
CA VAL A 247 12.65 16.50 -5.43
C VAL A 247 11.49 16.77 -6.42
N ALA A 248 10.53 17.61 -6.03
CA ALA A 248 9.42 17.96 -6.90
C ALA A 248 9.90 18.65 -8.18
N GLU A 249 10.87 19.58 -8.07
CA GLU A 249 11.50 20.25 -9.22
C GLU A 249 12.18 19.25 -10.15
N GLN A 250 12.99 18.32 -9.60
CA GLN A 250 13.69 17.31 -10.40
C GLN A 250 12.73 16.37 -11.15
N LEU A 251 11.68 15.88 -10.48
CA LEU A 251 10.68 15.01 -11.11
C LEU A 251 9.88 15.75 -12.19
N LEU A 252 9.53 17.02 -11.95
CA LEU A 252 8.82 17.83 -12.92
C LEU A 252 9.71 18.15 -14.13
N GLU A 253 10.99 18.45 -13.91
CA GLU A 253 11.95 18.71 -14.97
C GLU A 253 12.18 17.46 -15.83
N ALA A 254 12.39 16.28 -15.20
CA ALA A 254 12.54 15.02 -15.91
C ALA A 254 11.30 14.72 -16.77
N PHE A 255 10.11 14.93 -16.24
CA PHE A 255 8.88 14.77 -17.02
C PHE A 255 8.78 15.77 -18.17
N ALA A 256 9.10 17.04 -17.93
CA ALA A 256 9.12 18.08 -18.95
C ALA A 256 10.09 17.79 -20.11
N GLN A 257 11.25 17.24 -19.81
CA GLN A 257 12.23 16.80 -20.81
C GLN A 257 11.69 15.64 -21.67
N GLN A 258 11.06 14.66 -21.03
CA GLN A 258 10.49 13.50 -21.73
C GLN A 258 9.34 13.87 -22.67
N ILE A 259 8.50 14.83 -22.29
CA ILE A 259 7.37 15.26 -23.09
C ILE A 259 7.66 16.48 -24.00
N GLY A 260 8.90 16.97 -24.01
CA GLY A 260 9.39 17.96 -24.96
C GLY A 260 8.96 19.41 -24.71
N GLY A 261 8.72 19.82 -23.47
CA GLY A 261 8.40 21.23 -23.19
C GLY A 261 8.26 21.56 -21.70
N PRO A 262 8.44 22.84 -21.35
CA PRO A 262 8.36 23.28 -19.97
C PRO A 262 6.93 23.13 -19.42
N LEU A 263 6.83 22.75 -18.17
CA LEU A 263 5.56 22.59 -17.45
C LEU A 263 5.40 23.67 -16.39
N GLN A 264 4.20 24.19 -16.26
CA GLN A 264 3.81 25.11 -15.19
C GLN A 264 2.62 24.51 -14.43
N PRO A 265 2.87 23.79 -13.33
CA PRO A 265 1.81 23.17 -12.58
C PRO A 265 0.92 24.21 -11.89
N LEU A 266 -0.40 23.96 -11.88
CA LEU A 266 -1.35 24.72 -11.07
C LEU A 266 -1.20 24.38 -9.58
N GLN A 267 -1.01 23.10 -9.31
CA GLN A 267 -0.80 22.56 -7.98
C GLN A 267 0.06 21.30 -8.07
N GLN A 268 0.80 21.05 -7.02
CA GLN A 268 1.60 19.83 -6.91
C GLN A 268 1.72 19.35 -5.47
N ARG A 269 2.00 18.07 -5.31
CA ARG A 269 2.31 17.46 -4.02
C ARG A 269 3.31 16.34 -4.19
N VAL A 270 4.45 16.47 -3.53
CA VAL A 270 5.47 15.44 -3.45
C VAL A 270 5.28 14.59 -2.18
N HIS A 271 5.66 13.33 -2.26
CA HIS A 271 5.63 12.39 -1.14
C HIS A 271 6.76 11.39 -1.21
N ARG A 272 7.35 11.09 -0.08
CA ARG A 272 8.35 10.02 0.07
C ARG A 272 7.72 8.81 0.74
N TRP A 273 7.63 7.72 0.00
CA TRP A 273 7.37 6.39 0.56
C TRP A 273 8.68 5.80 1.05
N LEU A 274 8.95 5.84 2.35
CA LEU A 274 10.20 5.33 2.91
C LEU A 274 10.33 3.80 2.77
N TYR A 275 9.20 3.11 2.75
CA TYR A 275 9.11 1.66 2.63
C TYR A 275 8.18 1.31 1.45
N ALA A 276 8.60 1.68 0.24
CA ALA A 276 7.78 1.56 -0.95
C ALA A 276 7.71 0.12 -1.46
N ASP A 277 8.86 -0.49 -1.67
CA ASP A 277 8.99 -1.81 -2.26
C ASP A 277 10.01 -2.67 -1.50
N VAL A 278 9.92 -3.98 -1.71
CA VAL A 278 10.91 -4.93 -1.23
C VAL A 278 12.09 -4.92 -2.20
N SER A 279 13.23 -4.39 -1.77
CA SER A 279 14.44 -4.30 -2.62
C SER A 279 15.22 -5.60 -2.68
N GLU A 280 15.27 -6.32 -1.57
CA GLU A 280 15.86 -7.65 -1.51
C GLU A 280 14.91 -8.53 -0.70
N ALA A 281 14.30 -9.52 -1.36
CA ALA A 281 13.67 -10.60 -0.64
C ALA A 281 14.77 -11.34 0.12
N PRO A 282 14.64 -11.54 1.44
CA PRO A 282 15.65 -12.31 2.13
C PRO A 282 15.72 -13.70 1.49
N LEU A 283 16.92 -14.20 1.28
CA LEU A 283 17.21 -15.63 1.07
C LEU A 283 16.82 -16.45 2.33
N VAL A 284 15.87 -15.93 3.11
CA VAL A 284 15.35 -16.65 4.26
C VAL A 284 14.53 -17.79 3.71
N PRO A 285 14.85 -19.04 4.08
CA PRO A 285 13.96 -20.15 3.80
C PRO A 285 12.56 -19.71 4.25
N SER A 286 11.60 -19.92 3.36
CA SER A 286 10.19 -19.56 3.55
C SER A 286 9.82 -19.63 5.03
N LEU A 287 9.31 -18.54 5.59
CA LEU A 287 8.71 -18.58 6.91
C LEU A 287 7.82 -19.82 6.94
N ALA A 288 8.17 -20.77 7.79
CA ALA A 288 7.42 -22.03 7.89
C ALA A 288 5.94 -21.77 8.23
N SER A 289 5.66 -20.61 8.83
CA SER A 289 4.32 -20.13 9.14
C SER A 289 4.31 -18.62 9.32
N PRO A 290 3.28 -17.88 8.84
CA PRO A 290 3.07 -16.48 9.16
C PRO A 290 2.57 -16.24 10.61
N LEU A 291 2.51 -17.31 11.44
CA LEU A 291 2.07 -17.26 12.82
C LEU A 291 3.21 -17.57 13.79
N SER A 292 3.15 -17.01 14.99
CA SER A 292 3.94 -17.45 16.14
C SER A 292 3.63 -18.91 16.52
N SER A 293 4.52 -19.55 17.29
CA SER A 293 4.37 -20.96 17.68
C SER A 293 3.11 -21.25 18.49
N ASP A 294 2.61 -20.26 19.21
CA ASP A 294 1.36 -20.32 19.99
C ASP A 294 0.13 -19.83 19.19
N HIS A 295 0.33 -19.44 17.93
CA HIS A 295 -0.69 -18.96 17.01
C HIS A 295 -1.44 -17.69 17.46
N THR A 296 -0.86 -16.90 18.35
CA THR A 296 -1.49 -15.69 18.89
C THR A 296 -0.99 -14.40 18.21
N LEU A 297 0.20 -14.42 17.62
CA LEU A 297 0.73 -13.33 16.80
C LEU A 297 0.86 -13.79 15.36
N GLY A 298 0.44 -12.92 14.41
CA GLY A 298 0.54 -13.17 12.97
C GLY A 298 1.12 -11.99 12.23
N ILE A 299 1.67 -12.26 11.05
CA ILE A 299 2.18 -11.22 10.12
C ILE A 299 1.56 -11.37 8.75
N CYS A 300 1.28 -10.24 8.11
CA CYS A 300 0.98 -10.16 6.68
C CYS A 300 1.54 -8.85 6.12
N GLY A 301 1.62 -8.76 4.81
CA GLY A 301 2.15 -7.61 4.10
C GLY A 301 2.79 -8.05 2.79
N ASP A 302 3.03 -7.11 1.91
CA ASP A 302 3.69 -7.39 0.63
C ASP A 302 5.05 -8.07 0.81
N TRP A 303 5.82 -7.64 1.81
CA TRP A 303 7.14 -8.19 2.12
C TRP A 303 7.11 -9.67 2.58
N VAL A 304 5.97 -10.16 3.06
CA VAL A 304 5.77 -11.58 3.40
C VAL A 304 5.45 -12.40 2.15
N GLY A 305 4.79 -11.80 1.15
CA GLY A 305 4.25 -12.49 -0.02
C GLY A 305 4.99 -12.23 -1.34
N GLY A 306 6.17 -11.60 -1.32
CA GLY A 306 7.00 -11.41 -2.52
C GLY A 306 6.91 -10.02 -3.16
N GLY A 307 6.36 -9.03 -2.46
CA GLY A 307 6.32 -7.63 -2.90
C GLY A 307 5.00 -7.19 -3.56
N GLY A 308 4.77 -5.90 -3.57
CA GLY A 308 3.66 -5.24 -4.24
C GLY A 308 2.25 -5.69 -3.81
N ALA A 309 1.25 -5.33 -4.61
CA ALA A 309 -0.14 -5.72 -4.33
C ALA A 309 -0.35 -7.24 -4.38
N ALA A 310 0.35 -7.94 -5.28
CA ALA A 310 0.31 -9.40 -5.38
C ALA A 310 0.78 -10.06 -4.08
N GLY A 311 1.91 -9.59 -3.55
CA GLY A 311 2.45 -10.09 -2.27
C GLY A 311 1.54 -9.78 -1.09
N ALA A 312 0.91 -8.61 -1.07
CA ALA A 312 -0.06 -8.26 -0.03
C ALA A 312 -1.26 -9.22 -0.01
N VAL A 313 -1.81 -9.56 -1.18
CA VAL A 313 -2.92 -10.52 -1.32
C VAL A 313 -2.46 -11.94 -0.93
N THR A 314 -1.31 -12.38 -1.45
CA THR A 314 -0.76 -13.72 -1.16
C THR A 314 -0.52 -13.92 0.34
N SER A 315 0.06 -12.92 1.01
CA SER A 315 0.33 -13.02 2.46
C SER A 315 -0.94 -13.02 3.30
N ALA A 316 -1.95 -12.24 2.90
CA ALA A 316 -3.24 -12.23 3.59
C ALA A 316 -3.93 -13.60 3.49
N GLU A 317 -3.98 -14.19 2.31
CA GLU A 317 -4.55 -15.53 2.08
C GLU A 317 -3.80 -16.61 2.90
N ALA A 318 -2.45 -16.55 2.87
CA ALA A 318 -1.63 -17.50 3.61
C ALA A 318 -1.85 -17.40 5.14
N LEU A 319 -1.97 -16.16 5.67
CA LEU A 319 -2.25 -15.96 7.09
C LEU A 319 -3.64 -16.47 7.48
N ILE A 320 -4.66 -16.20 6.68
CA ILE A 320 -6.01 -16.70 6.94
C ILE A 320 -6.04 -18.23 6.92
N ALA A 321 -5.41 -18.85 5.91
CA ALA A 321 -5.30 -20.31 5.84
C ALA A 321 -4.58 -20.90 7.07
N ALA A 322 -3.50 -20.28 7.54
CA ALA A 322 -2.77 -20.70 8.73
C ALA A 322 -3.61 -20.57 10.01
N LEU A 323 -4.40 -19.51 10.16
CA LEU A 323 -5.33 -19.30 11.28
C LEU A 323 -6.47 -20.34 11.29
N GLU A 324 -6.88 -20.83 10.13
CA GLU A 324 -7.89 -21.90 10.00
C GLU A 324 -7.30 -23.28 10.28
N ALA A 325 -6.08 -23.55 9.82
CA ALA A 325 -5.39 -24.83 9.98
C ALA A 325 -4.86 -25.06 11.40
N GLY A 326 -4.62 -24.01 12.17
CA GLY A 326 -4.09 -24.06 13.54
C GLY A 326 -5.07 -24.76 14.49
N ARG A 327 -4.93 -26.09 14.54
CA ARG A 327 -5.62 -27.00 15.49
C ARG A 327 -4.69 -27.32 16.65
#